data_9b4e90ad738a8aecc0adfc09e83d5e53
#
_entry.id   9b4e90ad738a8aecc0adfc09e83d5e53
#
_cell.length_a   1.000
_cell.length_b   1.000
_cell.length_c   1.000
_cell.angle_alpha   90.00
_cell.angle_beta   90.00
_cell.angle_gamma   90.00
#
_symmetry.space_group_name_H-M   'P 1'
#
loop_
_entity.id
_entity.type
_entity.pdbx_description
1 polymer ?
#
loop_
_entity_poly.entity_id
_entity_poly.type
_entity_poly.pdbx_seq_one_letter_code
_entity_poly.pdbx_strand_id
1 'polypeptide(L)'
;MTFTAKTLARLIAPFALTLGVVADGAAQTAPLTLQVYNADVNSFHVNAVLVSGKTDAVLLDTGFTRADALRIVAMVLDSKKVLKTIYISQSDPDYYFGIDVLKQYFPDAQVVTTAPTLKKIEATLATKLQVWGPRMGANAPKTVPLPTALEGNTITLEGEKLEIKGLESQPHRSYVWIPSIKTIAGGVNVYGGLHLWTADAQTAQERADWSKKLGDMIALQPTCVIAGHSLPGTKQDVSQVQWSRAYLARFETELPKAANSAELITALKTAYPDAGLMIALEIGAKVNNGEMKW
;
A
#
# COMPACT_ATOMS: atom_id res chain seq x y z
N MET A 1 94.09 17.04 -43.59
CA MET A 1 93.60 16.58 -42.26
C MET A 1 92.19 17.18 -42.03
N THR A 2 91.20 16.39 -42.30
CA THR A 2 89.81 16.80 -42.29
C THR A 2 89.07 16.25 -41.01
N PHE A 3 88.61 17.13 -40.16
CA PHE A 3 87.83 16.77 -39.01
C PHE A 3 86.32 16.85 -39.32
N THR A 4 85.66 15.72 -39.23
CA THR A 4 84.21 15.60 -39.36
C THR A 4 83.53 15.76 -38.00
N ALA A 5 82.61 16.74 -37.87
CA ALA A 5 81.79 16.94 -36.71
C ALA A 5 80.54 16.02 -36.76
N LYS A 6 80.35 15.21 -35.72
CA LYS A 6 79.09 14.39 -35.52
C LYS A 6 78.09 15.18 -34.76
N THR A 7 76.93 15.46 -35.38
CA THR A 7 75.78 16.09 -34.77
C THR A 7 74.96 15.04 -33.99
N LEU A 8 74.75 15.28 -32.69
CA LEU A 8 73.94 14.45 -31.80
C LEU A 8 72.49 14.95 -31.79
N ALA A 9 71.62 14.22 -32.44
CA ALA A 9 70.17 14.53 -32.38
C ALA A 9 69.58 14.00 -31.08
N ARG A 10 69.04 14.89 -30.24
CA ARG A 10 68.22 14.52 -29.04
C ARG A 10 66.75 14.28 -29.46
N LEU A 11 66.30 13.04 -29.33
CA LEU A 11 64.85 12.71 -29.39
C LEU A 11 64.19 13.17 -28.11
N ILE A 12 63.21 14.07 -28.24
CA ILE A 12 62.27 14.42 -27.18
C ILE A 12 61.02 13.58 -27.43
N ALA A 13 60.74 12.60 -26.54
CA ALA A 13 59.50 11.85 -26.56
C ALA A 13 58.39 12.67 -25.88
N PRO A 14 57.18 12.79 -26.45
CA PRO A 14 56.05 13.45 -25.77
C PRO A 14 55.48 12.52 -24.71
N PHE A 15 55.41 13.02 -23.47
CA PHE A 15 54.76 12.38 -22.36
C PHE A 15 53.23 12.61 -22.53
N ALA A 16 52.49 11.61 -22.97
CA ALA A 16 51.04 11.66 -23.04
C ALA A 16 50.46 11.49 -21.62
N LEU A 17 49.95 12.56 -21.07
CA LEU A 17 49.18 12.57 -19.80
C LEU A 17 47.81 11.99 -20.07
N THR A 18 47.57 10.71 -19.77
CA THR A 18 46.24 10.12 -19.78
C THR A 18 45.48 10.58 -18.53
N LEU A 19 44.56 11.52 -18.70
CA LEU A 19 43.53 11.82 -17.70
C LEU A 19 42.63 10.59 -17.60
N GLY A 20 42.81 9.83 -16.52
CA GLY A 20 41.87 8.78 -16.14
C GLY A 20 40.55 9.41 -15.75
N VAL A 21 39.53 9.23 -16.57
CA VAL A 21 38.12 9.51 -16.17
C VAL A 21 37.75 8.49 -15.10
N VAL A 22 37.75 8.91 -13.84
CA VAL A 22 37.15 8.15 -12.75
C VAL A 22 35.65 8.22 -13.02
N ALA A 23 35.07 7.18 -13.62
CA ALA A 23 33.65 6.99 -13.65
C ALA A 23 33.21 6.77 -12.19
N ASP A 24 32.53 7.74 -11.60
CA ASP A 24 31.75 7.55 -10.37
C ASP A 24 30.74 6.43 -10.66
N GLY A 25 31.13 5.21 -10.35
CA GLY A 25 30.23 4.08 -10.31
C GLY A 25 29.22 4.36 -9.17
N ALA A 26 28.07 4.94 -9.50
CA ALA A 26 26.95 4.97 -8.56
C ALA A 26 26.75 3.53 -8.09
N ALA A 27 27.05 3.26 -6.82
CA ALA A 27 26.84 1.95 -6.22
C ALA A 27 25.36 1.62 -6.41
N GLN A 28 25.08 0.62 -7.24
CA GLN A 28 23.72 0.17 -7.50
C GLN A 28 23.15 -0.31 -6.17
N THR A 29 22.18 0.43 -5.62
CA THR A 29 21.50 0.05 -4.38
C THR A 29 20.85 -1.31 -4.58
N ALA A 30 21.01 -2.20 -3.59
CA ALA A 30 20.31 -3.49 -3.65
C ALA A 30 18.80 -3.23 -3.79
N PRO A 31 18.10 -4.00 -4.65
CA PRO A 31 16.68 -3.77 -4.87
C PRO A 31 15.90 -3.93 -3.55
N LEU A 32 14.87 -3.08 -3.36
CA LEU A 32 13.96 -3.19 -2.23
C LEU A 32 13.27 -4.56 -2.24
N THR A 33 13.06 -5.13 -1.06
CA THR A 33 12.36 -6.40 -0.88
C THR A 33 11.04 -6.19 -0.14
N LEU A 34 10.10 -7.11 -0.33
CA LEU A 34 8.76 -7.02 0.23
C LEU A 34 8.45 -8.26 1.07
N GLN A 35 7.87 -8.05 2.25
CA GLN A 35 7.24 -9.10 3.04
C GLN A 35 5.80 -8.69 3.32
N VAL A 36 4.85 -9.61 3.15
CA VAL A 36 3.43 -9.34 3.30
C VAL A 36 2.89 -10.14 4.48
N TYR A 37 2.28 -9.46 5.42
CA TYR A 37 1.40 -10.05 6.39
C TYR A 37 -0.03 -10.02 5.82
N ASN A 38 -0.65 -11.17 5.67
CA ASN A 38 -2.05 -11.30 5.28
C ASN A 38 -2.86 -11.80 6.48
N ALA A 39 -3.79 -10.98 6.94
CA ALA A 39 -4.65 -11.30 8.06
C ALA A 39 -5.72 -12.34 7.69
N ASP A 40 -6.32 -12.98 8.69
CA ASP A 40 -7.42 -13.91 8.48
C ASP A 40 -8.77 -13.20 8.21
N VAL A 41 -9.83 -13.99 8.05
CA VAL A 41 -11.18 -13.49 7.75
C VAL A 41 -11.74 -12.58 8.86
N ASN A 42 -11.33 -12.75 10.12
CA ASN A 42 -11.79 -11.92 11.24
C ASN A 42 -11.20 -10.51 11.19
N SER A 43 -10.13 -10.34 10.47
CA SER A 43 -9.49 -9.05 10.15
C SER A 43 -9.63 -8.73 8.66
N PHE A 44 -10.71 -9.18 8.02
CA PHE A 44 -11.09 -8.86 6.63
C PHE A 44 -10.05 -9.19 5.57
N HIS A 45 -9.10 -10.10 5.87
CA HIS A 45 -7.96 -10.41 4.98
C HIS A 45 -7.13 -9.17 4.61
N VAL A 46 -7.03 -8.18 5.52
CA VAL A 46 -6.20 -6.99 5.30
C VAL A 46 -4.73 -7.36 5.19
N ASN A 47 -4.02 -6.68 4.32
CA ASN A 47 -2.58 -6.83 4.15
C ASN A 47 -1.82 -5.67 4.80
N ALA A 48 -0.72 -6.00 5.48
CA ALA A 48 0.34 -5.05 5.83
C ALA A 48 1.62 -5.44 5.09
N VAL A 49 2.39 -4.45 4.64
CA VAL A 49 3.55 -4.68 3.78
C VAL A 49 4.81 -4.06 4.38
N LEU A 50 5.82 -4.88 4.65
CA LEU A 50 7.14 -4.42 5.02
C LEU A 50 7.99 -4.24 3.76
N VAL A 51 8.37 -3.02 3.47
CA VAL A 51 9.30 -2.65 2.40
C VAL A 51 10.68 -2.49 3.02
N SER A 52 11.63 -3.31 2.61
CA SER A 52 12.97 -3.36 3.21
C SER A 52 14.06 -2.98 2.21
N GLY A 53 14.92 -2.07 2.62
CA GLY A 53 16.18 -1.77 1.99
C GLY A 53 17.33 -2.65 2.52
N LYS A 54 18.56 -2.17 2.43
CA LYS A 54 19.73 -2.88 2.94
C LYS A 54 19.76 -2.95 4.47
N THR A 55 19.41 -1.86 5.15
CA THR A 55 19.46 -1.70 6.61
C THR A 55 18.14 -1.27 7.21
N ASP A 56 17.39 -0.44 6.52
CA ASP A 56 16.19 0.22 6.99
C ASP A 56 14.93 -0.38 6.36
N ALA A 57 13.78 -0.13 6.97
CA ALA A 57 12.48 -0.56 6.44
C ALA A 57 11.39 0.50 6.67
N VAL A 58 10.37 0.43 5.81
CA VAL A 58 9.10 1.13 5.91
C VAL A 58 7.99 0.08 6.00
N LEU A 59 7.11 0.21 6.98
CA LEU A 59 5.91 -0.61 7.11
C LEU A 59 4.71 0.16 6.53
N LEU A 60 3.95 -0.48 5.68
CA LEU A 60 2.67 0.01 5.18
C LEU A 60 1.57 -0.71 5.95
N ASP A 61 0.80 0.05 6.73
CA ASP A 61 -0.33 -0.37 7.54
C ASP A 61 0.02 -1.29 8.73
N THR A 62 -0.89 -1.43 9.70
CA THR A 62 -0.55 -2.03 11.00
C THR A 62 -1.48 -3.16 11.44
N GLY A 63 -2.45 -3.52 10.61
CA GLY A 63 -3.43 -4.55 10.94
C GLY A 63 -4.58 -4.04 11.82
N PHE A 64 -5.56 -4.91 12.04
CA PHE A 64 -6.82 -4.60 12.70
C PHE A 64 -6.79 -4.90 14.20
N THR A 65 -6.31 -6.08 14.57
CA THR A 65 -6.31 -6.54 15.95
C THR A 65 -4.92 -6.43 16.58
N ARG A 66 -4.87 -6.48 17.91
CA ARG A 66 -3.58 -6.59 18.62
C ARG A 66 -2.79 -7.82 18.22
N ALA A 67 -3.48 -8.95 17.93
CA ALA A 67 -2.82 -10.18 17.49
C ALA A 67 -2.21 -10.02 16.09
N ASP A 68 -2.89 -9.30 15.16
CA ASP A 68 -2.32 -8.95 13.86
C ASP A 68 -1.07 -8.10 14.02
N ALA A 69 -1.17 -7.04 14.82
CA ALA A 69 -0.04 -6.15 15.09
C ALA A 69 1.17 -6.88 15.69
N LEU A 70 0.96 -7.85 16.60
CA LEU A 70 2.05 -8.68 17.16
C LEU A 70 2.69 -9.58 16.11
N ARG A 71 1.93 -10.13 15.16
CA ARG A 71 2.48 -10.90 14.04
C ARG A 71 3.29 -10.01 13.10
N ILE A 72 2.82 -8.78 12.86
CA ILE A 72 3.55 -7.77 12.09
C ILE A 72 4.84 -7.36 12.82
N VAL A 73 4.80 -7.19 14.15
CA VAL A 73 6.03 -6.98 14.96
C VAL A 73 7.02 -8.11 14.74
N ALA A 74 6.59 -9.37 14.81
CA ALA A 74 7.45 -10.51 14.57
C ALA A 74 8.05 -10.47 13.15
N MET A 75 7.26 -10.18 12.11
CA MET A 75 7.74 -10.02 10.73
C MET A 75 8.83 -8.93 10.63
N VAL A 76 8.65 -7.79 11.30
CA VAL A 76 9.64 -6.70 11.30
C VAL A 76 10.93 -7.14 12.02
N LEU A 77 10.84 -7.79 13.18
CA LEU A 77 12.00 -8.31 13.93
C LEU A 77 12.78 -9.36 13.12
N ASP A 78 12.07 -10.30 12.48
CA ASP A 78 12.66 -11.34 11.64
C ASP A 78 13.40 -10.78 10.42
N SER A 79 12.96 -9.63 9.91
CA SER A 79 13.63 -8.93 8.81
C SER A 79 15.03 -8.43 9.19
N LYS A 80 15.30 -8.24 10.48
CA LYS A 80 16.55 -7.67 11.03
C LYS A 80 16.84 -6.25 10.50
N LYS A 81 15.78 -5.52 10.07
CA LYS A 81 15.88 -4.15 9.58
C LYS A 81 15.47 -3.16 10.67
N VAL A 82 15.96 -1.94 10.56
CA VAL A 82 15.54 -0.83 11.41
C VAL A 82 14.27 -0.23 10.83
N LEU A 83 13.14 -0.40 11.53
CA LEU A 83 11.88 0.21 11.11
C LEU A 83 11.95 1.73 11.33
N LYS A 84 11.99 2.51 10.26
CA LYS A 84 12.06 3.98 10.29
C LYS A 84 10.70 4.63 10.24
N THR A 85 9.81 4.11 9.41
CA THR A 85 8.52 4.72 9.13
C THR A 85 7.43 3.68 9.08
N ILE A 86 6.29 4.01 9.67
CA ILE A 86 5.02 3.30 9.53
C ILE A 86 4.10 4.26 8.78
N TYR A 87 3.71 3.90 7.56
CA TYR A 87 2.76 4.68 6.77
C TYR A 87 1.37 4.09 6.88
N ILE A 88 0.41 4.90 7.29
CA ILE A 88 -1.01 4.53 7.32
C ILE A 88 -1.66 5.00 6.02
N SER A 89 -2.05 4.05 5.19
CA SER A 89 -2.51 4.31 3.84
C SER A 89 -4.00 4.64 3.74
N GLN A 90 -4.77 4.31 4.78
CA GLN A 90 -6.23 4.41 4.79
C GLN A 90 -6.78 4.74 6.19
N SER A 91 -7.96 5.35 6.23
CA SER A 91 -8.65 5.74 7.47
C SER A 91 -9.52 4.64 8.10
N ASP A 92 -9.54 3.42 7.55
CA ASP A 92 -10.27 2.30 8.14
C ASP A 92 -9.46 1.59 9.22
N PRO A 93 -10.12 1.07 10.27
CA PRO A 93 -9.45 0.64 11.49
C PRO A 93 -8.47 -0.52 11.29
N ASP A 94 -8.68 -1.34 10.31
CA ASP A 94 -7.81 -2.47 9.96
C ASP A 94 -6.47 -2.05 9.32
N TYR A 95 -6.29 -0.77 9.05
CA TYR A 95 -5.03 -0.19 8.61
C TYR A 95 -4.22 0.44 9.73
N TYR A 96 -4.86 0.91 10.84
CA TYR A 96 -4.16 1.71 11.84
C TYR A 96 -4.38 1.30 13.31
N PHE A 97 -5.28 0.38 13.63
CA PHE A 97 -5.51 -0.03 15.02
C PHE A 97 -4.31 -0.70 15.68
N GLY A 98 -3.38 -1.23 14.90
CA GLY A 98 -2.14 -1.84 15.39
C GLY A 98 -1.04 -0.86 15.81
N ILE A 99 -1.20 0.47 15.61
CA ILE A 99 -0.15 1.47 15.88
C ILE A 99 0.36 1.39 17.33
N ASP A 100 -0.52 1.23 18.32
CA ASP A 100 -0.16 1.13 19.74
C ASP A 100 0.85 0.00 19.98
N VAL A 101 0.58 -1.17 19.45
CA VAL A 101 1.46 -2.34 19.59
C VAL A 101 2.79 -2.09 18.88
N LEU A 102 2.76 -1.60 17.63
CA LEU A 102 3.98 -1.33 16.86
C LEU A 102 4.88 -0.32 17.58
N LYS A 103 4.30 0.74 18.17
CA LYS A 103 5.05 1.77 18.91
C LYS A 103 5.66 1.26 20.22
N GLN A 104 5.09 0.23 20.84
CA GLN A 104 5.70 -0.42 22.01
C GLN A 104 7.02 -1.12 21.67
N TYR A 105 7.14 -1.71 20.49
CA TYR A 105 8.34 -2.43 20.04
C TYR A 105 9.30 -1.56 19.22
N PHE A 106 8.77 -0.56 18.50
CA PHE A 106 9.53 0.34 17.65
C PHE A 106 9.26 1.80 18.01
N PRO A 107 9.68 2.26 19.20
CA PRO A 107 9.36 3.59 19.70
C PRO A 107 9.88 4.73 18.81
N ASP A 108 11.00 4.51 18.12
CA ASP A 108 11.64 5.51 17.27
C ASP A 108 11.04 5.58 15.85
N ALA A 109 10.23 4.58 15.44
CA ALA A 109 9.59 4.61 14.14
C ALA A 109 8.56 5.76 14.04
N GLN A 110 8.66 6.57 13.00
CA GLN A 110 7.69 7.63 12.73
C GLN A 110 6.40 7.03 12.18
N VAL A 111 5.26 7.42 12.73
CA VAL A 111 3.95 7.01 12.21
C VAL A 111 3.35 8.18 11.45
N VAL A 112 3.19 8.01 10.14
CA VAL A 112 2.76 9.08 9.23
C VAL A 112 1.60 8.64 8.35
N THR A 113 0.82 9.61 7.91
CA THR A 113 -0.25 9.46 6.91
C THR A 113 -0.45 10.75 6.14
N THR A 114 -1.27 10.75 5.09
CA THR A 114 -1.63 12.00 4.41
C THR A 114 -2.55 12.87 5.27
N ALA A 115 -2.49 14.18 5.12
CA ALA A 115 -3.37 15.09 5.88
C ALA A 115 -4.88 14.78 5.69
N PRO A 116 -5.38 14.44 4.48
CA PRO A 116 -6.78 14.01 4.32
C PRO A 116 -7.13 12.72 5.07
N THR A 117 -6.22 11.74 5.09
CA THR A 117 -6.42 10.48 5.83
C THR A 117 -6.43 10.73 7.34
N LEU A 118 -5.49 11.54 7.86
CA LEU A 118 -5.46 11.94 9.27
C LEU A 118 -6.78 12.56 9.68
N LYS A 119 -7.24 13.57 8.93
CA LYS A 119 -8.52 14.25 9.20
C LYS A 119 -9.70 13.26 9.25
N LYS A 120 -9.72 12.27 8.37
CA LYS A 120 -10.77 11.25 8.36
C LYS A 120 -10.66 10.30 9.57
N ILE A 121 -9.46 9.91 9.97
CA ILE A 121 -9.20 9.11 11.18
C ILE A 121 -9.74 9.86 12.41
N GLU A 122 -9.32 11.12 12.60
CA GLU A 122 -9.75 11.95 13.72
C GLU A 122 -11.27 12.06 13.81
N ALA A 123 -11.94 12.25 12.67
CA ALA A 123 -13.39 12.39 12.62
C ALA A 123 -14.16 11.09 12.94
N THR A 124 -13.57 9.92 12.72
CA THR A 124 -14.28 8.63 12.77
C THR A 124 -13.78 7.67 13.85
N LEU A 125 -12.62 7.92 14.46
CA LEU A 125 -11.97 7.00 15.40
C LEU A 125 -12.89 6.57 16.56
N ALA A 126 -13.55 7.53 17.20
CA ALA A 126 -14.42 7.24 18.35
C ALA A 126 -15.57 6.28 17.96
N THR A 127 -16.24 6.54 16.83
CA THR A 127 -17.32 5.68 16.31
C THR A 127 -16.78 4.31 15.94
N LYS A 128 -15.61 4.22 15.29
CA LYS A 128 -15.00 2.94 14.92
C LYS A 128 -14.59 2.11 16.13
N LEU A 129 -14.06 2.72 17.18
CA LEU A 129 -13.79 2.03 18.46
C LEU A 129 -15.08 1.53 19.12
N GLN A 130 -16.13 2.32 19.11
CA GLN A 130 -17.44 1.92 19.66
C GLN A 130 -18.04 0.72 18.91
N VAL A 131 -17.90 0.68 17.58
CA VAL A 131 -18.47 -0.39 16.73
C VAL A 131 -17.63 -1.66 16.81
N TRP A 132 -16.31 -1.54 16.68
CA TRP A 132 -15.40 -2.69 16.51
C TRP A 132 -14.82 -3.20 17.82
N GLY A 133 -14.59 -2.33 18.80
CA GLY A 133 -14.00 -2.70 20.09
C GLY A 133 -14.69 -3.88 20.77
N PRO A 134 -16.02 -3.86 20.96
CA PRO A 134 -16.76 -4.99 21.57
C PRO A 134 -16.61 -6.31 20.81
N ARG A 135 -16.50 -6.25 19.47
CA ARG A 135 -16.35 -7.45 18.63
C ARG A 135 -14.96 -8.07 18.75
N MET A 136 -13.92 -7.25 18.98
CA MET A 136 -12.56 -7.72 19.16
C MET A 136 -12.24 -8.22 20.57
N GLY A 137 -13.00 -7.79 21.58
CA GLY A 137 -12.79 -8.18 22.98
C GLY A 137 -11.34 -7.88 23.44
N ALA A 138 -10.61 -8.87 23.93
CA ALA A 138 -9.22 -8.72 24.38
C ALA A 138 -8.24 -8.33 23.25
N ASN A 139 -8.61 -8.53 22.00
CA ASN A 139 -7.83 -8.15 20.82
C ASN A 139 -8.04 -6.68 20.39
N ALA A 140 -8.97 -5.94 21.03
CA ALA A 140 -9.14 -4.53 20.76
C ALA A 140 -7.87 -3.73 21.12
N PRO A 141 -7.55 -2.64 20.39
CA PRO A 141 -6.46 -1.76 20.79
C PRO A 141 -6.76 -1.15 22.16
N LYS A 142 -5.72 -1.01 23.00
CA LYS A 142 -5.86 -0.33 24.29
C LYS A 142 -5.95 1.18 24.12
N THR A 143 -5.16 1.68 23.22
CA THR A 143 -5.12 3.07 22.76
C THR A 143 -4.94 3.08 21.25
N VAL A 144 -5.24 4.19 20.61
CA VAL A 144 -4.98 4.39 19.18
C VAL A 144 -4.27 5.73 19.02
N PRO A 145 -2.92 5.73 19.08
CA PRO A 145 -2.15 6.94 18.81
C PRO A 145 -2.43 7.42 17.39
N LEU A 146 -2.62 8.72 17.21
CA LEU A 146 -2.81 9.30 15.90
C LEU A 146 -1.48 9.36 15.14
N PRO A 147 -1.46 9.07 13.83
CA PRO A 147 -0.31 9.36 12.99
C PRO A 147 -0.12 10.87 12.83
N THR A 148 1.06 11.30 12.40
CA THR A 148 1.32 12.69 12.01
C THR A 148 1.11 12.87 10.50
N ALA A 149 0.79 14.10 10.08
CA ALA A 149 0.66 14.40 8.66
C ALA A 149 2.04 14.36 7.98
N LEU A 150 2.14 13.60 6.88
CA LEU A 150 3.33 13.55 6.04
C LEU A 150 3.45 14.86 5.26
N GLU A 151 4.64 15.44 5.23
CA GLU A 151 4.96 16.54 4.34
C GLU A 151 5.18 16.03 2.89
N GLY A 152 4.40 16.57 1.96
CA GLY A 152 4.41 16.09 0.58
C GLY A 152 3.74 14.72 0.39
N ASN A 153 4.19 13.97 -0.60
CA ASN A 153 3.59 12.69 -1.01
C ASN A 153 4.65 11.60 -1.29
N THR A 154 5.82 11.67 -0.66
CA THR A 154 6.90 10.72 -0.89
C THR A 154 7.58 10.37 0.42
N ILE A 155 7.77 9.08 0.65
CA ILE A 155 8.64 8.53 1.70
C ILE A 155 9.92 8.05 1.02
N THR A 156 11.07 8.37 1.59
CA THR A 156 12.37 7.91 1.05
C THR A 156 12.92 6.79 1.93
N LEU A 157 13.29 5.67 1.31
CA LEU A 157 13.94 4.54 1.94
C LEU A 157 15.29 4.29 1.25
N GLU A 158 16.39 4.63 1.91
CA GLU A 158 17.77 4.47 1.39
C GLU A 158 17.97 5.04 -0.03
N GLY A 159 17.35 6.19 -0.31
CA GLY A 159 17.41 6.86 -1.62
C GLY A 159 16.30 6.47 -2.59
N GLU A 160 15.60 5.36 -2.35
CA GLU A 160 14.47 4.91 -3.16
C GLU A 160 13.17 5.59 -2.73
N LYS A 161 12.30 5.89 -3.69
CA LYS A 161 11.04 6.60 -3.46
C LYS A 161 9.87 5.63 -3.30
N LEU A 162 9.08 5.87 -2.26
CA LEU A 162 7.74 5.32 -2.08
C LEU A 162 6.76 6.49 -2.30
N GLU A 163 6.15 6.56 -3.48
CA GLU A 163 5.29 7.66 -3.90
C GLU A 163 3.83 7.38 -3.49
N ILE A 164 3.23 8.29 -2.72
CA ILE A 164 1.81 8.21 -2.35
C ILE A 164 1.00 8.83 -3.47
N LYS A 165 0.13 8.05 -4.08
CA LYS A 165 -0.69 8.38 -5.24
C LYS A 165 -2.19 8.23 -4.97
N GLY A 166 -3.01 8.69 -5.92
CA GLY A 166 -4.48 8.59 -5.85
C GLY A 166 -5.10 9.64 -4.95
N LEU A 167 -4.49 10.82 -4.84
CA LEU A 167 -4.92 11.91 -3.96
C LEU A 167 -5.90 12.88 -4.62
N GLU A 168 -6.14 12.78 -5.93
CA GLU A 168 -6.93 13.73 -6.73
C GLU A 168 -8.42 13.67 -6.40
N SER A 169 -8.98 12.46 -6.42
CA SER A 169 -10.35 12.19 -5.99
C SER A 169 -10.31 11.24 -4.80
N GLN A 170 -11.15 11.42 -3.79
CA GLN A 170 -11.12 10.65 -2.56
C GLN A 170 -9.69 10.60 -1.94
N PRO A 171 -9.10 11.74 -1.54
CA PRO A 171 -7.69 11.84 -1.16
C PRO A 171 -7.33 11.06 0.12
N HIS A 172 -8.33 10.59 0.89
CA HIS A 172 -8.17 9.69 2.04
C HIS A 172 -8.05 8.20 1.64
N ARG A 173 -8.09 7.87 0.35
CA ARG A 173 -7.97 6.51 -0.22
C ARG A 173 -6.75 6.46 -1.14
N SER A 174 -5.59 6.65 -0.57
CA SER A 174 -4.31 6.62 -1.29
C SER A 174 -3.82 5.19 -1.56
N TYR A 175 -2.75 5.09 -2.33
CA TYR A 175 -1.94 3.90 -2.47
C TYR A 175 -0.47 4.30 -2.63
N VAL A 176 0.44 3.35 -2.44
CA VAL A 176 1.88 3.57 -2.57
C VAL A 176 2.37 2.95 -3.88
N TRP A 177 3.04 3.75 -4.70
CA TRP A 177 3.79 3.31 -5.87
C TRP A 177 5.29 3.33 -5.57
N ILE A 178 5.98 2.23 -5.83
CA ILE A 178 7.43 2.07 -5.64
C ILE A 178 8.07 1.87 -7.01
N PRO A 179 8.55 2.97 -7.67
CA PRO A 179 9.02 2.92 -9.06
C PRO A 179 10.17 1.96 -9.29
N SER A 180 11.15 1.89 -8.38
CA SER A 180 12.36 1.09 -8.54
C SER A 180 12.11 -0.41 -8.67
N ILE A 181 11.00 -0.89 -8.09
CA ILE A 181 10.59 -2.31 -8.15
C ILE A 181 9.21 -2.47 -8.82
N LYS A 182 8.69 -1.42 -9.48
CA LYS A 182 7.39 -1.39 -10.18
C LYS A 182 6.26 -2.03 -9.37
N THR A 183 6.17 -1.67 -8.09
CA THR A 183 5.21 -2.27 -7.15
C THR A 183 4.16 -1.27 -6.69
N ILE A 184 2.90 -1.72 -6.61
CA ILE A 184 1.81 -1.03 -5.93
C ILE A 184 1.51 -1.79 -4.63
N ALA A 185 1.36 -1.06 -3.51
CA ALA A 185 0.98 -1.61 -2.21
C ALA A 185 0.23 -0.57 -1.37
N GLY A 186 -0.41 -1.03 -0.30
CA GLY A 186 -1.19 -0.17 0.61
C GLY A 186 -2.48 0.36 -0.01
N GLY A 187 -3.37 0.84 0.85
CA GLY A 187 -4.67 1.39 0.48
C GLY A 187 -5.74 0.35 0.19
N VAL A 188 -7.00 0.79 0.24
CA VAL A 188 -8.21 -0.04 0.15
C VAL A 188 -8.75 -0.16 -1.29
N ASN A 189 -7.95 0.25 -2.29
CA ASN A 189 -8.47 0.33 -3.66
C ASN A 189 -8.49 -1.02 -4.38
N VAL A 190 -7.62 -1.96 -4.00
CA VAL A 190 -7.45 -3.25 -4.66
C VAL A 190 -7.85 -4.39 -3.73
N TYR A 191 -8.66 -5.30 -4.25
CA TYR A 191 -9.12 -6.52 -3.58
C TYR A 191 -8.73 -7.75 -4.38
N GLY A 192 -8.25 -8.77 -3.71
CA GLY A 192 -7.83 -10.03 -4.32
C GLY A 192 -8.77 -11.18 -4.01
N GLY A 193 -9.64 -11.58 -4.95
CA GLY A 193 -10.57 -12.70 -4.78
C GLY A 193 -11.66 -12.47 -3.70
N LEU A 194 -11.96 -11.21 -3.40
CA LEU A 194 -12.90 -10.80 -2.35
C LEU A 194 -14.01 -9.92 -2.92
N HIS A 195 -15.17 -9.92 -2.29
CA HIS A 195 -16.17 -8.88 -2.51
C HIS A 195 -15.62 -7.53 -2.03
N LEU A 196 -15.90 -6.46 -2.79
CA LEU A 196 -15.42 -5.12 -2.50
C LEU A 196 -16.27 -4.44 -1.43
N TRP A 197 -15.61 -3.66 -0.57
CA TRP A 197 -16.27 -2.85 0.44
C TRP A 197 -16.85 -1.57 -0.18
N THR A 198 -18.06 -1.66 -0.75
CA THR A 198 -18.71 -0.55 -1.45
C THR A 198 -19.50 0.38 -0.54
N ALA A 199 -19.63 0.07 0.76
CA ALA A 199 -20.32 0.90 1.73
C ALA A 199 -19.72 2.30 1.90
N ASP A 200 -18.40 2.44 1.69
CA ASP A 200 -17.70 3.73 1.73
C ASP A 200 -17.63 4.45 0.38
N ALA A 201 -18.30 3.93 -0.66
CA ALA A 201 -18.44 4.53 -1.97
C ALA A 201 -19.91 4.48 -2.40
N GLN A 202 -20.72 5.32 -1.75
CA GLN A 202 -22.19 5.24 -1.81
C GLN A 202 -22.79 5.83 -3.07
N THR A 203 -22.08 6.76 -3.73
CA THR A 203 -22.56 7.39 -4.96
C THR A 203 -21.92 6.76 -6.20
N ALA A 204 -22.63 6.82 -7.33
CA ALA A 204 -22.07 6.39 -8.62
C ALA A 204 -20.78 7.15 -8.97
N GLN A 205 -20.68 8.44 -8.59
CA GLN A 205 -19.47 9.24 -8.83
C GLN A 205 -18.29 8.72 -8.02
N GLU A 206 -18.45 8.39 -6.74
CA GLU A 206 -17.38 7.83 -5.89
C GLU A 206 -16.88 6.49 -6.43
N ARG A 207 -17.78 5.64 -6.94
CA ARG A 207 -17.40 4.37 -7.55
C ARG A 207 -16.75 4.55 -8.94
N ALA A 208 -17.17 5.55 -9.71
CA ALA A 208 -16.51 5.94 -10.95
C ALA A 208 -15.08 6.48 -10.70
N ASP A 209 -14.90 7.31 -9.67
CA ASP A 209 -13.59 7.81 -9.24
C ASP A 209 -12.68 6.66 -8.78
N TRP A 210 -13.23 5.69 -8.06
CA TRP A 210 -12.51 4.47 -7.67
C TRP A 210 -12.09 3.66 -8.91
N SER A 211 -13.01 3.43 -9.86
CA SER A 211 -12.71 2.72 -11.11
C SER A 211 -11.65 3.45 -11.95
N LYS A 212 -11.69 4.79 -12.00
CA LYS A 212 -10.65 5.62 -12.64
C LYS A 212 -9.30 5.40 -11.98
N LYS A 213 -9.22 5.47 -10.65
CA LYS A 213 -7.99 5.24 -9.87
C LYS A 213 -7.39 3.86 -10.15
N LEU A 214 -8.21 2.82 -10.26
CA LEU A 214 -7.76 1.48 -10.69
C LEU A 214 -7.20 1.50 -12.12
N GLY A 215 -7.79 2.29 -13.03
CA GLY A 215 -7.25 2.52 -14.37
C GLY A 215 -5.88 3.19 -14.35
N ASP A 216 -5.71 4.20 -13.50
CA ASP A 216 -4.43 4.90 -13.32
C ASP A 216 -3.34 3.96 -12.75
N MET A 217 -3.70 3.04 -11.84
CA MET A 217 -2.80 1.97 -11.35
C MET A 217 -2.34 1.04 -12.48
N ILE A 218 -3.25 0.62 -13.36
CA ILE A 218 -2.90 -0.22 -14.52
C ILE A 218 -1.94 0.51 -15.47
N ALA A 219 -2.15 1.83 -15.67
CA ALA A 219 -1.30 2.66 -16.54
C ALA A 219 0.15 2.78 -16.03
N LEU A 220 0.41 2.58 -14.74
CA LEU A 220 1.77 2.51 -14.18
C LEU A 220 2.53 1.24 -14.61
N GLN A 221 1.86 0.26 -15.22
CA GLN A 221 2.44 -1.03 -15.64
C GLN A 221 3.18 -1.75 -14.49
N PRO A 222 2.52 -1.96 -13.33
CA PRO A 222 3.16 -2.61 -12.20
C PRO A 222 3.48 -4.07 -12.53
N THR A 223 4.64 -4.53 -12.04
CA THR A 223 5.02 -5.96 -12.09
C THR A 223 4.55 -6.70 -10.83
N CYS A 224 4.33 -5.97 -9.73
CA CYS A 224 3.79 -6.51 -8.49
C CYS A 224 2.68 -5.59 -7.99
N VAL A 225 1.58 -6.17 -7.52
CA VAL A 225 0.47 -5.47 -6.85
C VAL A 225 0.09 -6.26 -5.61
N ILE A 226 0.25 -5.63 -4.45
CA ILE A 226 -0.23 -6.18 -3.19
C ILE A 226 -1.55 -5.47 -2.87
N ALA A 227 -2.63 -6.21 -2.96
CA ALA A 227 -3.97 -5.70 -2.66
C ALA A 227 -4.06 -5.25 -1.19
N GLY A 228 -4.94 -4.30 -0.87
CA GLY A 228 -5.24 -3.95 0.52
C GLY A 228 -5.89 -5.10 1.29
N HIS A 229 -6.74 -5.87 0.60
CA HIS A 229 -7.37 -7.08 1.11
C HIS A 229 -7.26 -8.20 0.07
N SER A 230 -6.89 -9.41 0.48
CA SER A 230 -6.82 -10.55 -0.44
C SER A 230 -7.00 -11.89 0.26
N LEU A 231 -7.57 -12.85 -0.45
CA LEU A 231 -7.51 -14.24 -0.01
C LEU A 231 -6.05 -14.72 0.05
N PRO A 232 -5.71 -15.61 0.99
CA PRO A 232 -4.40 -16.23 1.01
C PRO A 232 -4.05 -16.92 -0.33
N GLY A 233 -2.81 -16.78 -0.77
CA GLY A 233 -2.35 -17.39 -2.03
C GLY A 233 -2.77 -16.67 -3.31
N THR A 234 -3.46 -15.53 -3.21
CA THR A 234 -3.81 -14.70 -4.35
C THR A 234 -2.55 -14.19 -5.06
N LYS A 235 -2.54 -14.18 -6.39
CA LYS A 235 -1.42 -13.65 -7.19
C LYS A 235 -1.19 -12.16 -6.88
N GLN A 236 0.05 -11.78 -6.68
CA GLN A 236 0.44 -10.40 -6.41
C GLN A 236 0.83 -9.68 -7.72
N ASP A 237 -0.12 -9.54 -8.63
CA ASP A 237 0.08 -8.91 -9.93
C ASP A 237 -1.10 -8.00 -10.33
N VAL A 238 -1.04 -7.42 -11.53
CA VAL A 238 -2.06 -6.50 -12.06
C VAL A 238 -3.46 -7.12 -12.18
N SER A 239 -3.58 -8.45 -12.16
CA SER A 239 -4.88 -9.14 -12.21
C SER A 239 -5.79 -8.76 -11.04
N GLN A 240 -5.21 -8.39 -9.88
CA GLN A 240 -5.98 -7.92 -8.72
C GLN A 240 -6.65 -6.56 -8.99
N VAL A 241 -5.95 -5.67 -9.67
CA VAL A 241 -6.50 -4.36 -10.08
C VAL A 241 -7.62 -4.57 -11.10
N GLN A 242 -7.40 -5.47 -12.05
CA GLN A 242 -8.39 -5.83 -13.07
C GLN A 242 -9.63 -6.48 -12.45
N TRP A 243 -9.45 -7.39 -11.48
CA TRP A 243 -10.54 -7.97 -10.69
C TRP A 243 -11.39 -6.88 -10.01
N SER A 244 -10.77 -6.00 -9.26
CA SER A 244 -11.46 -4.94 -8.53
C SER A 244 -12.22 -4.01 -9.49
N ARG A 245 -11.64 -3.68 -10.63
CA ARG A 245 -12.28 -2.84 -11.65
C ARG A 245 -13.46 -3.54 -12.32
N ALA A 246 -13.32 -4.82 -12.67
CA ALA A 246 -14.39 -5.63 -13.25
C ALA A 246 -15.55 -5.81 -12.25
N TYR A 247 -15.23 -6.02 -10.96
CA TYR A 247 -16.23 -6.11 -9.90
C TYR A 247 -17.04 -4.81 -9.79
N LEU A 248 -16.40 -3.64 -9.77
CA LEU A 248 -17.11 -2.36 -9.74
C LEU A 248 -18.02 -2.17 -10.96
N ALA A 249 -17.54 -2.51 -12.15
CA ALA A 249 -18.36 -2.44 -13.36
C ALA A 249 -19.59 -3.37 -13.29
N ARG A 250 -19.41 -4.57 -12.72
CA ARG A 250 -20.54 -5.49 -12.48
C ARG A 250 -21.49 -4.96 -11.43
N PHE A 251 -20.98 -4.42 -10.32
CA PHE A 251 -21.77 -3.81 -9.27
C PHE A 251 -22.66 -2.68 -9.82
N GLU A 252 -22.10 -1.74 -10.62
CA GLU A 252 -22.85 -0.66 -11.28
C GLU A 252 -23.91 -1.19 -12.25
N THR A 253 -23.66 -2.34 -12.88
CA THR A 253 -24.63 -2.96 -13.80
C THR A 253 -25.79 -3.59 -13.06
N GLU A 254 -25.56 -4.20 -11.90
CA GLU A 254 -26.59 -4.94 -11.14
C GLU A 254 -27.35 -4.07 -10.14
N LEU A 255 -26.71 -3.05 -9.56
CA LEU A 255 -27.36 -2.18 -8.57
C LEU A 255 -28.68 -1.55 -9.05
N PRO A 256 -28.78 -0.95 -10.26
CA PRO A 256 -30.03 -0.35 -10.71
C PRO A 256 -31.12 -1.36 -11.10
N LYS A 257 -30.78 -2.65 -11.26
CA LYS A 257 -31.73 -3.72 -11.59
C LYS A 257 -32.34 -4.37 -10.34
N ALA A 258 -31.59 -4.35 -9.24
CA ALA A 258 -32.00 -4.99 -8.00
C ALA A 258 -33.05 -4.14 -7.26
N ALA A 259 -34.20 -4.73 -6.95
CA ALA A 259 -35.26 -4.07 -6.18
C ALA A 259 -34.88 -3.88 -4.70
N ASN A 260 -33.91 -4.63 -4.20
CA ASN A 260 -33.44 -4.62 -2.81
C ASN A 260 -32.03 -5.24 -2.70
N SER A 261 -31.44 -5.14 -1.50
CA SER A 261 -30.10 -5.69 -1.22
C SER A 261 -29.99 -7.19 -1.45
N ALA A 262 -31.04 -7.97 -1.18
CA ALA A 262 -31.03 -9.43 -1.35
C ALA A 262 -30.87 -9.85 -2.82
N GLU A 263 -31.53 -9.14 -3.72
CA GLU A 263 -31.39 -9.36 -5.17
C GLU A 263 -29.98 -8.99 -5.66
N LEU A 264 -29.44 -7.85 -5.20
CA LEU A 264 -28.07 -7.44 -5.54
C LEU A 264 -27.04 -8.45 -5.01
N ILE A 265 -27.19 -8.92 -3.77
CA ILE A 265 -26.34 -9.97 -3.20
C ILE A 265 -26.39 -11.24 -4.05
N THR A 266 -27.60 -11.67 -4.44
CA THR A 266 -27.77 -12.88 -5.28
C THR A 266 -27.07 -12.73 -6.63
N ALA A 267 -27.23 -11.58 -7.30
CA ALA A 267 -26.63 -11.29 -8.59
C ALA A 267 -25.09 -11.32 -8.50
N LEU A 268 -24.52 -10.68 -7.48
CA LEU A 268 -23.05 -10.62 -7.30
C LEU A 268 -22.47 -11.96 -6.84
N LYS A 269 -23.14 -12.72 -5.99
CA LYS A 269 -22.73 -14.10 -5.66
C LYS A 269 -22.74 -15.03 -6.88
N THR A 270 -23.73 -14.89 -7.76
CA THR A 270 -23.78 -15.66 -8.99
C THR A 270 -22.63 -15.29 -9.95
N ALA A 271 -22.28 -14.00 -10.01
CA ALA A 271 -21.19 -13.53 -10.86
C ALA A 271 -19.79 -13.87 -10.29
N TYR A 272 -19.66 -13.94 -8.96
CA TYR A 272 -18.42 -14.17 -8.23
C TYR A 272 -18.61 -15.24 -7.14
N PRO A 273 -18.87 -16.51 -7.50
CA PRO A 273 -19.23 -17.57 -6.55
C PRO A 273 -18.12 -17.89 -5.55
N ASP A 274 -16.85 -17.69 -5.93
CA ASP A 274 -15.67 -17.99 -5.11
C ASP A 274 -15.12 -16.78 -4.35
N ALA A 275 -15.79 -15.61 -4.47
CA ALA A 275 -15.33 -14.42 -3.77
C ALA A 275 -15.58 -14.54 -2.26
N GLY A 276 -14.52 -14.30 -1.49
CA GLY A 276 -14.60 -14.22 -0.03
C GLY A 276 -15.18 -12.90 0.48
N LEU A 277 -15.15 -12.69 1.82
CA LEU A 277 -15.54 -11.44 2.49
C LEU A 277 -17.03 -11.09 2.25
N MET A 278 -17.92 -12.03 2.50
CA MET A 278 -19.37 -11.83 2.34
C MET A 278 -19.93 -10.61 3.10
N ILE A 279 -19.36 -10.28 4.26
CA ILE A 279 -19.78 -9.10 5.03
C ILE A 279 -19.64 -7.79 4.23
N ALA A 280 -18.64 -7.69 3.35
CA ALA A 280 -18.46 -6.51 2.48
C ALA A 280 -19.60 -6.39 1.47
N LEU A 281 -19.99 -7.51 0.86
CA LEU A 281 -21.13 -7.55 -0.05
C LEU A 281 -22.44 -7.23 0.66
N GLU A 282 -22.68 -7.85 1.81
CA GLU A 282 -23.95 -7.69 2.56
C GLU A 282 -24.16 -6.24 3.04
N ILE A 283 -23.13 -5.64 3.64
CA ILE A 283 -23.18 -4.25 4.09
C ILE A 283 -23.23 -3.31 2.88
N GLY A 284 -22.36 -3.51 1.89
CA GLY A 284 -22.32 -2.69 0.69
C GLY A 284 -23.63 -2.69 -0.08
N ALA A 285 -24.30 -3.85 -0.22
CA ALA A 285 -25.60 -3.96 -0.88
C ALA A 285 -26.69 -3.20 -0.11
N LYS A 286 -26.78 -3.37 1.22
CA LYS A 286 -27.76 -2.67 2.05
C LYS A 286 -27.60 -1.16 2.01
N VAL A 287 -26.36 -0.68 2.11
CA VAL A 287 -26.04 0.75 2.08
C VAL A 287 -26.40 1.35 0.72
N ASN A 288 -25.99 0.72 -0.37
CA ASN A 288 -26.22 1.25 -1.71
C ASN A 288 -27.68 1.11 -2.18
N ASN A 289 -28.50 0.24 -1.57
CA ASN A 289 -29.95 0.19 -1.77
C ASN A 289 -30.75 1.08 -0.77
N GLY A 290 -30.08 1.84 0.11
CA GLY A 290 -30.73 2.73 1.06
C GLY A 290 -31.38 2.03 2.27
N GLU A 291 -31.11 0.74 2.47
CA GLU A 291 -31.65 -0.08 3.56
C GLU A 291 -30.83 0.05 4.86
N MET A 292 -29.63 0.61 4.77
CA MET A 292 -28.72 0.80 5.91
C MET A 292 -28.01 2.15 5.80
N LYS A 293 -27.90 2.86 6.92
CA LYS A 293 -26.99 4.02 7.04
C LYS A 293 -25.60 3.56 7.45
N TRP A 294 -24.62 4.16 6.83
CA TRP A 294 -23.21 3.84 7.05
C TRP A 294 -22.39 5.10 7.38
#